data_57e45b956d40b6e6abf46fd00466c969
#
_entry.id   57e45b956d40b6e6abf46fd00466c969
#
_cell.length_a   1.000
_cell.length_b   1.000
_cell.length_c   1.000
_cell.angle_alpha   90.00
_cell.angle_beta   90.00
_cell.angle_gamma   90.00
#
_symmetry.space_group_name_H-M   'P 1'
#
loop_
_entity.id
_entity.type
_entity.pdbx_description
1 polymer ?
#
loop_
_entity_poly.entity_id
_entity_poly.type
_entity_poly.pdbx_seq_one_letter_code
_entity_poly.pdbx_strand_id
1 'polypeptide(L)'
;MITKLNSNLLDVTIHFTDNEHYYSYTVSEIYDPKKADFFKQFFNYDPIVCDVTCNNDLVSTVIHDYLDSDYIFDIIENLNELADGKTEDQFLEKLELLHVYYKCVDAPEIKAACECVEDQNYIQISDCWTDQDLGIALASERGLLHQLEKISTEDTCFENYFDFDAYGRDCRIVEDWQKYNGSFWKFWEN
;
A
#
# COMPACT_ATOMS: atom_id res chain seq x y z
N MET A 1 17.62 -14.54 -6.04
CA MET A 1 18.67 -14.34 -5.01
C MET A 1 18.91 -12.84 -4.89
N ILE A 2 18.66 -12.25 -3.75
CA ILE A 2 18.87 -10.80 -3.51
C ILE A 2 20.37 -10.54 -3.63
N THR A 3 20.78 -9.76 -4.62
CA THR A 3 22.19 -9.47 -4.90
C THR A 3 22.70 -8.26 -4.13
N LYS A 4 21.79 -7.34 -3.76
CA LYS A 4 22.08 -6.12 -2.99
C LYS A 4 20.82 -5.73 -2.23
N LEU A 5 20.90 -5.62 -0.91
CA LEU A 5 19.80 -5.16 -0.07
C LEU A 5 19.77 -3.62 -0.01
N ASN A 6 18.57 -3.05 0.02
CA ASN A 6 18.41 -1.64 0.33
C ASN A 6 18.83 -1.37 1.78
N SER A 7 19.42 -0.20 2.06
CA SER A 7 19.90 0.16 3.39
C SER A 7 18.81 0.12 4.47
N ASN A 8 17.57 0.45 4.11
CA ASN A 8 16.43 0.42 5.03
C ASN A 8 15.99 -1.02 5.40
N LEU A 9 16.31 -2.02 4.57
CA LEU A 9 16.00 -3.42 4.84
C LEU A 9 17.11 -4.15 5.60
N LEU A 10 18.33 -3.61 5.63
CA LEU A 10 19.46 -4.22 6.34
C LEU A 10 19.24 -4.31 7.86
N ASP A 11 18.50 -3.34 8.42
CA ASP A 11 18.20 -3.22 9.85
C ASP A 11 16.91 -3.95 10.26
N VAL A 12 16.22 -4.61 9.33
CA VAL A 12 15.06 -5.43 9.64
C VAL A 12 15.51 -6.67 10.39
N THR A 13 14.96 -6.89 11.57
CA THR A 13 15.20 -8.08 12.38
C THR A 13 13.94 -8.95 12.40
N ILE A 14 14.10 -10.21 12.01
CA ILE A 14 13.03 -11.19 12.00
C ILE A 14 13.19 -12.08 13.24
N HIS A 15 12.11 -12.22 13.98
CA HIS A 15 12.03 -13.05 15.17
C HIS A 15 11.33 -14.36 14.84
N PHE A 16 11.98 -15.46 15.15
CA PHE A 16 11.49 -16.81 14.88
C PHE A 16 11.29 -17.59 16.18
N THR A 17 10.41 -18.58 16.14
CA THR A 17 10.25 -19.58 17.20
C THR A 17 10.14 -21.00 16.61
N ASP A 18 10.64 -22.00 17.34
CA ASP A 18 10.50 -23.43 17.03
C ASP A 18 9.74 -24.20 18.15
N ASN A 19 8.88 -23.53 18.88
CA ASN A 19 8.15 -24.00 20.08
C ASN A 19 8.97 -24.12 21.36
N GLU A 20 10.30 -24.16 21.30
CA GLU A 20 11.16 -24.29 22.50
C GLU A 20 12.06 -23.05 22.69
N HIS A 21 12.46 -22.42 21.58
CA HIS A 21 13.42 -21.34 21.57
C HIS A 21 12.96 -20.17 20.69
N TYR A 22 13.48 -18.97 21.04
CA TYR A 22 13.35 -17.77 20.25
C TYR A 22 14.68 -17.41 19.62
N TYR A 23 14.62 -17.04 18.35
CA TYR A 23 15.79 -16.65 17.54
C TYR A 23 15.53 -15.30 16.92
N SER A 24 16.56 -14.48 16.77
CA SER A 24 16.44 -13.15 16.16
C SER A 24 17.61 -12.97 15.20
N TYR A 25 17.31 -12.70 13.94
CA TYR A 25 18.31 -12.48 12.91
C TYR A 25 17.95 -11.27 12.07
N THR A 26 18.94 -10.45 11.78
CA THR A 26 18.75 -9.36 10.81
C THR A 26 18.65 -9.91 9.39
N VAL A 27 17.94 -9.20 8.52
CA VAL A 27 17.86 -9.55 7.09
C VAL A 27 19.26 -9.61 6.48
N SER A 28 20.16 -8.69 6.87
CA SER A 28 21.55 -8.70 6.41
C SER A 28 22.32 -9.96 6.81
N GLU A 29 22.04 -10.53 7.99
CA GLU A 29 22.67 -11.79 8.41
C GLU A 29 22.14 -12.99 7.63
N ILE A 30 20.81 -13.03 7.40
CA ILE A 30 20.15 -14.12 6.67
C ILE A 30 20.67 -14.22 5.23
N TYR A 31 20.88 -13.06 4.59
CA TYR A 31 21.40 -13.00 3.22
C TYR A 31 22.93 -12.92 3.12
N ASP A 32 23.68 -13.03 4.24
CA ASP A 32 25.15 -13.12 4.19
C ASP A 32 25.58 -14.45 3.55
N PRO A 33 26.28 -14.42 2.40
CA PRO A 33 26.75 -15.63 1.75
C PRO A 33 27.60 -16.51 2.63
N LYS A 34 28.30 -15.94 3.64
CA LYS A 34 29.14 -16.69 4.59
C LYS A 34 28.31 -17.50 5.58
N LYS A 35 27.05 -17.15 5.79
CA LYS A 35 26.10 -17.82 6.70
C LYS A 35 25.09 -18.68 5.95
N ALA A 36 25.17 -18.79 4.63
CA ALA A 36 24.18 -19.46 3.79
C ALA A 36 23.92 -20.92 4.22
N ASP A 37 24.96 -21.71 4.52
CA ASP A 37 24.81 -23.11 4.95
C ASP A 37 24.11 -23.22 6.32
N PHE A 38 24.39 -22.27 7.23
CA PHE A 38 23.73 -22.21 8.53
C PHE A 38 22.24 -21.94 8.36
N PHE A 39 21.86 -20.90 7.61
CA PHE A 39 20.46 -20.55 7.40
C PHE A 39 19.69 -21.60 6.60
N LYS A 40 20.34 -22.27 5.65
CA LYS A 40 19.72 -23.40 4.95
C LYS A 40 19.37 -24.55 5.92
N GLN A 41 20.22 -24.83 6.92
CA GLN A 41 19.89 -25.80 7.95
C GLN A 41 18.83 -25.30 8.91
N PHE A 42 18.90 -24.03 9.35
CA PHE A 42 17.93 -23.41 10.23
C PHE A 42 16.52 -23.47 9.65
N PHE A 43 16.34 -23.08 8.38
CA PHE A 43 15.02 -23.12 7.71
C PHE A 43 14.53 -24.54 7.40
N ASN A 44 15.36 -25.56 7.41
CA ASN A 44 14.90 -26.95 7.32
C ASN A 44 14.10 -27.41 8.55
N TYR A 45 14.18 -26.70 9.68
CA TYR A 45 13.37 -26.96 10.88
C TYR A 45 12.02 -26.23 10.87
N ASP A 46 11.71 -25.54 9.79
CA ASP A 46 10.45 -24.79 9.58
C ASP A 46 10.12 -23.83 10.74
N PRO A 47 11.03 -22.90 11.10
CA PRO A 47 10.81 -21.97 12.18
C PRO A 47 9.69 -21.00 11.82
N ILE A 48 8.80 -20.72 12.79
CA ILE A 48 7.68 -19.82 12.62
C ILE A 48 8.15 -18.38 12.85
N VAL A 49 7.84 -17.47 11.95
CA VAL A 49 8.02 -16.03 12.16
C VAL A 49 6.99 -15.57 13.21
N CYS A 50 7.44 -14.99 14.29
CA CYS A 50 6.58 -14.53 15.36
C CYS A 50 6.51 -13.01 15.49
N ASP A 51 7.51 -12.30 14.98
CA ASP A 51 7.54 -10.84 14.98
C ASP A 51 8.61 -10.31 14.02
N VAL A 52 8.49 -9.04 13.64
CA VAL A 52 9.47 -8.31 12.82
C VAL A 52 9.67 -6.93 13.41
N THR A 53 10.93 -6.52 13.58
CA THR A 53 11.29 -5.20 14.08
C THR A 53 12.23 -4.49 13.12
N CYS A 54 12.09 -3.18 13.01
CA CYS A 54 12.92 -2.32 12.16
C CYS A 54 13.09 -0.94 12.81
N ASN A 55 14.20 -0.27 12.52
CA ASN A 55 14.42 1.12 12.95
C ASN A 55 13.56 2.14 12.17
N ASN A 56 13.00 1.74 11.05
CA ASN A 56 12.07 2.54 10.27
C ASN A 56 10.64 2.04 10.48
N ASP A 57 9.81 2.87 11.13
CA ASP A 57 8.43 2.51 11.49
C ASP A 57 7.57 2.18 10.26
N LEU A 58 7.78 2.86 9.12
CA LEU A 58 7.01 2.63 7.93
C LEU A 58 7.36 1.29 7.27
N VAL A 59 8.66 0.94 7.21
CA VAL A 59 9.10 -0.40 6.76
C VAL A 59 8.49 -1.48 7.63
N SER A 60 8.55 -1.31 8.95
CA SER A 60 7.95 -2.25 9.91
C SER A 60 6.44 -2.40 9.69
N THR A 61 5.74 -1.27 9.52
CA THR A 61 4.29 -1.26 9.29
C THR A 61 3.92 -2.01 8.01
N VAL A 62 4.59 -1.73 6.89
CA VAL A 62 4.32 -2.40 5.61
C VAL A 62 4.60 -3.90 5.70
N ILE A 63 5.71 -4.31 6.33
CA ILE A 63 5.98 -5.74 6.52
C ILE A 63 4.86 -6.41 7.32
N HIS A 64 4.42 -5.81 8.43
CA HIS A 64 3.32 -6.37 9.24
C HIS A 64 1.99 -6.42 8.50
N ASP A 65 1.69 -5.42 7.68
CA ASP A 65 0.45 -5.39 6.88
C ASP A 65 0.33 -6.65 6.00
N TYR A 66 1.43 -7.15 5.45
CA TYR A 66 1.43 -8.27 4.51
C TYR A 66 1.79 -9.64 5.11
N LEU A 67 2.20 -9.72 6.39
CA LEU A 67 2.60 -10.98 7.02
C LEU A 67 1.48 -12.03 7.12
N ASP A 68 0.22 -11.61 7.13
CA ASP A 68 -0.92 -12.52 7.18
C ASP A 68 -1.24 -13.17 5.83
N SER A 69 -0.82 -12.54 4.72
CA SER A 69 -1.08 -12.99 3.34
C SER A 69 0.14 -13.56 2.64
N ASP A 70 1.34 -13.09 3.00
CA ASP A 70 2.58 -13.39 2.30
C ASP A 70 3.66 -13.95 3.23
N TYR A 71 4.54 -14.76 2.65
CA TYR A 71 5.71 -15.24 3.37
C TYR A 71 6.75 -14.13 3.53
N ILE A 72 7.35 -14.00 4.73
CA ILE A 72 8.27 -12.89 5.06
C ILE A 72 9.38 -12.66 4.02
N PHE A 73 9.92 -13.74 3.44
CA PHE A 73 10.99 -13.61 2.45
C PHE A 73 10.49 -13.07 1.11
N ASP A 74 9.25 -13.40 0.73
CA ASP A 74 8.63 -12.84 -0.46
C ASP A 74 8.37 -11.35 -0.26
N ILE A 75 7.92 -10.95 0.94
CA ILE A 75 7.79 -9.53 1.30
C ILE A 75 9.12 -8.80 1.17
N ILE A 76 10.19 -9.30 1.80
CA ILE A 76 11.52 -8.68 1.75
C ILE A 76 12.06 -8.62 0.32
N GLU A 77 11.87 -9.65 -0.49
CA GLU A 77 12.31 -9.66 -1.89
C GLU A 77 11.59 -8.62 -2.72
N ASN A 78 10.26 -8.55 -2.65
CA ASN A 78 9.46 -7.55 -3.36
C ASN A 78 9.80 -6.11 -2.91
N LEU A 79 9.94 -5.86 -1.60
CA LEU A 79 10.35 -4.55 -1.11
C LEU A 79 11.77 -4.17 -1.55
N ASN A 80 12.68 -5.14 -1.63
CA ASN A 80 14.04 -4.89 -2.12
C ASN A 80 14.06 -4.57 -3.63
N GLU A 81 13.25 -5.25 -4.43
CA GLU A 81 13.06 -4.94 -5.85
C GLU A 81 12.43 -3.55 -6.03
N LEU A 82 11.39 -3.23 -5.25
CA LEU A 82 10.76 -1.93 -5.28
C LEU A 82 11.74 -0.79 -4.93
N ALA A 83 12.69 -1.04 -4.03
CA ALA A 83 13.71 -0.07 -3.62
C ALA A 83 14.85 0.10 -4.63
N ASP A 84 15.01 -0.80 -5.60
CA ASP A 84 16.14 -0.78 -6.52
C ASP A 84 16.14 0.49 -7.38
N GLY A 85 17.28 1.15 -7.45
CA GLY A 85 17.47 2.39 -8.20
C GLY A 85 16.77 3.64 -7.62
N LYS A 86 16.11 3.55 -6.48
CA LYS A 86 15.40 4.68 -5.84
C LYS A 86 16.21 5.32 -4.72
N THR A 87 15.99 6.61 -4.48
CA THR A 87 16.45 7.30 -3.27
C THR A 87 15.62 6.85 -2.06
N GLU A 88 16.11 7.15 -0.85
CA GLU A 88 15.38 6.83 0.38
C GLU A 88 13.99 7.47 0.40
N ASP A 89 13.88 8.76 0.07
CA ASP A 89 12.60 9.47 0.03
C ASP A 89 11.61 8.85 -0.96
N GLN A 90 12.09 8.48 -2.16
CA GLN A 90 11.26 7.80 -3.16
C GLN A 90 10.79 6.42 -2.70
N PHE A 91 11.65 5.69 -1.99
CA PHE A 91 11.26 4.39 -1.43
C PHE A 91 10.23 4.54 -0.32
N LEU A 92 10.40 5.51 0.59
CA LEU A 92 9.42 5.80 1.65
C LEU A 92 8.06 6.20 1.08
N GLU A 93 8.02 7.04 0.03
CA GLU A 93 6.78 7.38 -0.69
C GLU A 93 6.07 6.13 -1.23
N LYS A 94 6.83 5.18 -1.78
CA LYS A 94 6.26 3.91 -2.27
C LYS A 94 5.73 3.04 -1.12
N LEU A 95 6.41 3.02 0.02
CA LEU A 95 5.93 2.30 1.21
C LEU A 95 4.62 2.88 1.75
N GLU A 96 4.45 4.21 1.75
CA GLU A 96 3.18 4.84 2.12
C GLU A 96 2.04 4.37 1.20
N LEU A 97 2.29 4.30 -0.10
CA LEU A 97 1.32 3.79 -1.08
C LEU A 97 1.00 2.30 -0.88
N LEU A 98 1.99 1.47 -0.55
CA LEU A 98 1.75 0.06 -0.21
C LEU A 98 0.87 -0.09 1.02
N HIS A 99 1.11 0.72 2.06
CA HIS A 99 0.25 0.73 3.25
C HIS A 99 -1.19 1.15 2.90
N VAL A 100 -1.36 2.19 2.08
CA VAL A 100 -2.69 2.61 1.60
C VAL A 100 -3.37 1.52 0.78
N TYR A 101 -2.64 0.87 -0.13
CA TYR A 101 -3.14 -0.25 -0.92
C TYR A 101 -3.68 -1.37 -0.03
N TYR A 102 -2.91 -1.78 0.98
CA TYR A 102 -3.31 -2.78 1.96
C TYR A 102 -4.61 -2.42 2.71
N LYS A 103 -4.80 -1.13 3.04
CA LYS A 103 -6.03 -0.66 3.72
C LYS A 103 -7.25 -0.55 2.82
N CYS A 104 -7.05 -0.49 1.51
CA CYS A 104 -8.10 -0.26 0.52
C CYS A 104 -8.50 -1.50 -0.26
N VAL A 105 -7.61 -2.47 -0.43
CA VAL A 105 -7.82 -3.69 -1.22
C VAL A 105 -8.07 -4.88 -0.30
N ASP A 106 -9.04 -5.72 -0.65
CA ASP A 106 -9.35 -6.92 0.13
C ASP A 106 -8.32 -8.03 -0.12
N ALA A 107 -7.75 -8.58 0.95
CA ALA A 107 -6.73 -9.63 0.94
C ALA A 107 -5.58 -9.38 -0.07
N PRO A 108 -4.89 -8.23 0.01
CA PRO A 108 -3.85 -7.89 -0.97
C PRO A 108 -2.59 -8.75 -0.79
N GLU A 109 -1.98 -9.15 -1.92
CA GLU A 109 -0.66 -9.78 -1.96
C GLU A 109 0.41 -8.70 -2.20
N ILE A 110 1.58 -8.81 -1.55
CA ILE A 110 2.67 -7.82 -1.65
C ILE A 110 3.15 -7.64 -3.10
N LYS A 111 3.20 -8.69 -3.88
CA LYS A 111 3.65 -8.63 -5.28
C LYS A 111 2.70 -7.77 -6.12
N ALA A 112 1.39 -8.03 -6.05
CA ALA A 112 0.38 -7.25 -6.78
C ALA A 112 0.38 -5.79 -6.34
N ALA A 113 0.55 -5.53 -5.04
CA ALA A 113 0.67 -4.19 -4.50
C ALA A 113 1.92 -3.45 -5.04
N CYS A 114 3.08 -4.09 -5.06
CA CYS A 114 4.32 -3.51 -5.60
C CYS A 114 4.17 -3.19 -7.10
N GLU A 115 3.61 -4.10 -7.89
CA GLU A 115 3.34 -3.89 -9.31
C GLU A 115 2.38 -2.71 -9.52
N CYS A 116 1.27 -2.66 -8.78
CA CYS A 116 0.30 -1.57 -8.85
C CYS A 116 0.93 -0.20 -8.53
N VAL A 117 1.71 -0.13 -7.45
CA VAL A 117 2.38 1.11 -7.01
C VAL A 117 3.49 1.53 -7.98
N GLU A 118 4.24 0.59 -8.56
CA GLU A 118 5.32 0.88 -9.52
C GLU A 118 4.74 1.38 -10.85
N ASP A 119 3.70 0.73 -11.34
CA ASP A 119 3.02 1.08 -12.60
C ASP A 119 2.07 2.29 -12.46
N GLN A 120 1.92 2.84 -11.25
CA GLN A 120 1.03 3.94 -10.94
C GLN A 120 -0.44 3.63 -11.30
N ASN A 121 -0.86 2.39 -11.08
CA ASN A 121 -2.22 1.92 -11.35
C ASN A 121 -3.19 2.31 -10.22
N TYR A 122 -3.24 3.60 -9.92
CA TYR A 122 -4.14 4.16 -8.92
C TYR A 122 -4.50 5.61 -9.23
N ILE A 123 -5.64 6.05 -8.70
CA ILE A 123 -6.05 7.45 -8.65
C ILE A 123 -6.35 7.81 -7.20
N GLN A 124 -5.91 8.99 -6.79
CA GLN A 124 -6.23 9.60 -5.51
C GLN A 124 -7.03 10.89 -5.72
N ILE A 125 -8.11 11.06 -4.96
CA ILE A 125 -8.79 12.34 -4.78
C ILE A 125 -8.56 12.76 -3.33
N SER A 126 -7.68 13.74 -3.14
CA SER A 126 -7.26 14.25 -1.83
C SER A 126 -8.29 15.21 -1.25
N ASP A 127 -8.20 15.48 0.07
CA ASP A 127 -9.06 16.41 0.80
C ASP A 127 -10.55 16.09 0.66
N CYS A 128 -10.86 14.80 0.60
CA CYS A 128 -12.18 14.25 0.34
C CYS A 128 -12.60 13.38 1.54
N TRP A 129 -13.49 13.91 2.40
CA TRP A 129 -13.87 13.27 3.66
C TRP A 129 -15.24 12.60 3.62
N THR A 130 -16.07 12.97 2.66
CA THR A 130 -17.46 12.51 2.54
C THR A 130 -17.79 12.07 1.12
N ASP A 131 -18.89 11.31 0.96
CA ASP A 131 -19.40 10.97 -0.36
C ASP A 131 -19.81 12.25 -1.13
N GLN A 132 -20.25 13.30 -0.43
CA GLN A 132 -20.52 14.60 -1.05
C GLN A 132 -19.25 15.24 -1.64
N ASP A 133 -18.11 15.20 -0.93
CA ASP A 133 -16.84 15.74 -1.44
C ASP A 133 -16.41 14.98 -2.69
N LEU A 134 -16.50 13.63 -2.66
CA LEU A 134 -16.22 12.78 -3.81
C LEU A 134 -17.16 13.13 -4.98
N GLY A 135 -18.44 13.30 -4.70
CA GLY A 135 -19.43 13.67 -5.71
C GLY A 135 -19.13 15.02 -6.38
N ILE A 136 -18.72 16.01 -5.61
CA ILE A 136 -18.31 17.33 -6.14
C ILE A 136 -17.05 17.20 -6.99
N ALA A 137 -16.02 16.49 -6.49
CA ALA A 137 -14.77 16.30 -7.21
C ALA A 137 -14.99 15.59 -8.56
N LEU A 138 -15.70 14.46 -8.56
CA LEU A 138 -16.02 13.72 -9.79
C LEU A 138 -16.93 14.49 -10.74
N ALA A 139 -17.92 15.25 -10.22
CA ALA A 139 -18.77 16.09 -11.05
C ALA A 139 -17.97 17.21 -11.74
N SER A 140 -16.99 17.78 -11.04
CA SER A 140 -16.06 18.78 -11.59
C SER A 140 -15.20 18.18 -12.70
N GLU A 141 -14.52 17.05 -12.42
CA GLU A 141 -13.63 16.35 -13.36
C GLU A 141 -14.37 15.94 -14.64
N ARG A 142 -15.61 15.46 -14.52
CA ARG A 142 -16.44 15.01 -15.64
C ARG A 142 -17.18 16.14 -16.36
N GLY A 143 -16.96 17.39 -15.94
CA GLY A 143 -17.58 18.56 -16.55
C GLY A 143 -19.07 18.71 -16.24
N LEU A 144 -19.62 17.96 -15.26
CA LEU A 144 -21.03 18.06 -14.87
C LEU A 144 -21.34 19.40 -14.23
N LEU A 145 -20.46 19.95 -13.39
CA LEU A 145 -20.64 21.29 -12.81
C LEU A 145 -20.81 22.34 -13.89
N HIS A 146 -19.99 22.30 -14.94
CA HIS A 146 -20.11 23.21 -16.06
C HIS A 146 -21.44 23.06 -16.84
N GLN A 147 -21.99 21.85 -16.92
CA GLN A 147 -23.31 21.63 -17.53
C GLN A 147 -24.42 22.22 -16.66
N LEU A 148 -24.37 22.02 -15.33
CA LEU A 148 -25.31 22.60 -14.38
C LEU A 148 -25.28 24.13 -14.40
N GLU A 149 -24.10 24.73 -14.49
CA GLU A 149 -23.92 26.17 -14.64
C GLU A 149 -24.59 26.70 -15.91
N LYS A 150 -24.39 26.03 -17.06
CA LYS A 150 -24.96 26.43 -18.35
C LYS A 150 -26.51 26.48 -18.38
N ILE A 151 -27.15 25.57 -17.64
CA ILE A 151 -28.62 25.52 -17.58
C ILE A 151 -29.16 26.37 -16.45
N SER A 152 -28.33 26.90 -15.55
CA SER A 152 -28.72 27.82 -14.49
C SER A 152 -29.17 29.17 -15.06
N THR A 153 -30.10 29.82 -14.37
CA THR A 153 -30.64 31.15 -14.72
C THR A 153 -30.32 32.16 -13.62
N GLU A 154 -30.61 33.45 -13.83
CA GLU A 154 -30.40 34.47 -12.80
C GLU A 154 -31.19 34.18 -11.51
N ASP A 155 -32.33 33.47 -11.62
CA ASP A 155 -33.20 33.16 -10.49
C ASP A 155 -33.00 31.73 -9.93
N THR A 156 -32.30 30.84 -10.67
CA THR A 156 -32.19 29.41 -10.31
C THR A 156 -30.81 28.88 -10.59
N CYS A 157 -30.05 28.56 -9.54
CA CYS A 157 -28.79 27.81 -9.62
C CYS A 157 -29.06 26.32 -9.50
N PHE A 158 -28.98 25.58 -10.59
CA PHE A 158 -29.29 24.16 -10.62
C PHE A 158 -28.28 23.30 -9.84
N GLU A 159 -27.06 23.78 -9.60
CA GLU A 159 -26.07 23.14 -8.73
C GLU A 159 -26.61 22.93 -7.30
N ASN A 160 -27.43 23.90 -6.78
CA ASN A 160 -28.02 23.80 -5.45
C ASN A 160 -29.08 22.69 -5.32
N TYR A 161 -29.56 22.16 -6.43
CA TYR A 161 -30.56 21.06 -6.46
C TYR A 161 -29.95 19.72 -6.83
N PHE A 162 -28.67 19.68 -7.16
CA PHE A 162 -27.98 18.41 -7.47
C PHE A 162 -27.53 17.73 -6.17
N ASP A 163 -27.91 16.49 -6.01
CA ASP A 163 -27.55 15.69 -4.83
C ASP A 163 -26.15 15.09 -5.02
N PHE A 164 -25.13 15.86 -4.66
CA PHE A 164 -23.74 15.44 -4.75
C PHE A 164 -23.41 14.28 -3.80
N ASP A 165 -24.11 14.15 -2.66
CA ASP A 165 -23.90 13.04 -1.73
C ASP A 165 -24.37 11.72 -2.33
N ALA A 166 -25.58 11.71 -2.90
CA ALA A 166 -26.10 10.53 -3.61
C ALA A 166 -25.22 10.17 -4.81
N TYR A 167 -24.83 11.17 -5.61
CA TYR A 167 -23.95 10.96 -6.77
C TYR A 167 -22.59 10.39 -6.37
N GLY A 168 -21.94 10.95 -5.37
CA GLY A 168 -20.64 10.47 -4.88
C GLY A 168 -20.72 9.06 -4.30
N ARG A 169 -21.76 8.76 -3.51
CA ARG A 169 -22.02 7.41 -2.99
C ARG A 169 -22.20 6.40 -4.12
N ASP A 170 -23.00 6.73 -5.14
CA ASP A 170 -23.24 5.84 -6.26
C ASP A 170 -21.95 5.61 -7.08
N CYS A 171 -21.17 6.67 -7.33
CA CYS A 171 -19.85 6.55 -7.96
C CYS A 171 -18.92 5.69 -7.12
N ARG A 172 -18.88 5.89 -5.80
CA ARG A 172 -18.03 5.09 -4.90
C ARG A 172 -18.33 3.60 -5.00
N ILE A 173 -19.62 3.23 -5.00
CA ILE A 173 -20.05 1.83 -5.06
C ILE A 173 -19.80 1.23 -6.45
N VAL A 174 -20.19 1.94 -7.52
CA VAL A 174 -20.11 1.41 -8.89
C VAL A 174 -18.68 1.33 -9.41
N GLU A 175 -17.83 2.27 -9.00
CA GLU A 175 -16.47 2.41 -9.50
C GLU A 175 -15.40 1.92 -8.52
N ASP A 176 -15.83 1.38 -7.37
CA ASP A 176 -14.97 0.80 -6.34
C ASP A 176 -13.95 1.78 -5.73
N TRP A 177 -14.40 2.99 -5.40
CA TRP A 177 -13.59 3.95 -4.67
C TRP A 177 -13.53 3.58 -3.18
N GLN A 178 -12.32 3.46 -2.67
CA GLN A 178 -12.04 3.15 -1.27
C GLN A 178 -11.65 4.42 -0.51
N LYS A 179 -12.23 4.60 0.68
CA LYS A 179 -11.96 5.76 1.52
C LYS A 179 -10.88 5.44 2.54
N TYR A 180 -9.79 6.20 2.52
CA TYR A 180 -8.73 6.09 3.51
C TYR A 180 -8.09 7.46 3.79
N ASN A 181 -7.96 7.80 5.08
CA ASN A 181 -7.26 8.99 5.59
C ASN A 181 -7.56 10.30 4.86
N GLY A 182 -8.85 10.66 4.74
CA GLY A 182 -9.26 11.92 4.11
C GLY A 182 -9.08 11.99 2.61
N SER A 183 -8.98 10.85 1.97
CA SER A 183 -8.88 10.71 0.52
C SER A 183 -9.74 9.55 0.05
N PHE A 184 -10.13 9.61 -1.22
CA PHE A 184 -10.67 8.45 -1.93
C PHE A 184 -9.62 7.92 -2.90
N TRP A 185 -9.48 6.59 -2.92
CA TRP A 185 -8.51 5.85 -3.71
C TRP A 185 -9.22 4.85 -4.59
N LYS A 186 -8.74 4.70 -5.79
CA LYS A 186 -9.15 3.66 -6.72
C LYS A 186 -7.91 2.99 -7.26
N PHE A 187 -7.84 1.69 -7.09
CA PHE A 187 -6.76 0.85 -7.59
C PHE A 187 -7.29 -0.05 -8.71
N TRP A 188 -6.45 -0.46 -9.64
CA TRP A 188 -6.77 -1.46 -10.65
C TRP A 188 -5.57 -2.34 -10.94
N GLU A 189 -5.86 -3.60 -11.21
CA GLU A 189 -4.88 -4.57 -11.66
C GLU A 189 -4.67 -4.45 -13.17
N ASN A 190 -3.46 -4.78 -13.64
CA ASN A 190 -3.14 -4.84 -15.08
C ASN A 190 -3.72 -6.08 -15.74
#